data_9a977240a9a429258fdd0fc93ccb8116
#
_entry.id   9a977240a9a429258fdd0fc93ccb8116
#
_cell.length_a   1.000
_cell.length_b   1.000
_cell.length_c   1.000
_cell.angle_alpha   90.00
_cell.angle_beta   90.00
_cell.angle_gamma   90.00
#
_symmetry.space_group_name_H-M   'P 1'
#
loop_
_entity.id
_entity.type
_entity.pdbx_description
1 polymer ?
#
loop_
_entity_poly.entity_id
_entity_poly.type
_entity_poly.pdbx_seq_one_letter_code
_entity_poly.pdbx_strand_id
1 'polypeptide(L)'
;MSNNNIDRRNFLKVLSTGTAAASTGLLYGCGGDPKRQGVSQTGSYLGEVPTDKMTYRTNPHTGDKVSLLGYGCMRWPLRQKADGSGEEIDQEAVNALVDYAIAHGVNYFDVAPVYVRGLSEQATGLALSRHSRDKYFIATKLSTHRPVPEWRTLEGSKGLFEQSLKNLRVDYIDYYLIHGVGLGGMDDLRKRLYDNGVLDFLLKERKAGRIRNLGWSFHGDVKVFDYLLSLDIPWDFVQIQLNYVDWKNASGWNVNAEYLYGELEKRNIPVVIMEPLLGGRLSRLNALSLAKL
;
A
#
# COMPACT_ATOMS: atom_id res chain seq x y z
N MET A 1 22.39 -15.69 26.55
CA MET A 1 21.52 -14.83 25.72
C MET A 1 20.58 -15.76 24.97
N SER A 2 19.35 -15.85 25.43
CA SER A 2 18.36 -16.80 24.91
C SER A 2 17.74 -16.23 23.62
N ASN A 3 18.00 -16.88 22.50
CA ASN A 3 17.32 -16.60 21.22
C ASN A 3 15.87 -17.10 21.31
N ASN A 4 14.96 -16.22 21.65
CA ASN A 4 13.51 -16.48 21.49
C ASN A 4 13.12 -16.34 20.00
N ASN A 5 13.51 -17.32 19.19
CA ASN A 5 12.90 -17.52 17.88
C ASN A 5 11.50 -18.10 18.13
N ILE A 6 10.48 -17.26 18.01
CA ILE A 6 9.09 -17.72 17.94
C ILE A 6 8.97 -18.48 16.61
N ASP A 7 8.91 -19.81 16.69
CA ASP A 7 8.68 -20.62 15.51
C ASP A 7 7.25 -20.41 14.96
N ARG A 8 7.07 -20.75 13.69
CA ARG A 8 5.80 -20.59 12.95
C ARG A 8 4.60 -21.23 13.69
N ARG A 9 4.84 -22.31 14.40
CA ARG A 9 3.81 -23.07 15.12
C ARG A 9 3.40 -22.37 16.42
N ASN A 10 4.32 -21.73 17.10
CA ASN A 10 4.04 -20.93 18.30
C ASN A 10 3.37 -19.61 17.96
N PHE A 11 3.74 -18.97 16.86
CA PHE A 11 3.03 -17.79 16.33
C PHE A 11 1.57 -18.09 16.03
N LEU A 12 1.27 -19.22 15.39
CA LEU A 12 -0.10 -19.64 15.07
C LEU A 12 -0.90 -20.03 16.33
N LYS A 13 -0.26 -20.61 17.35
CA LYS A 13 -0.91 -20.89 18.63
C LYS A 13 -1.32 -19.63 19.38
N VAL A 14 -0.50 -18.60 19.37
CA VAL A 14 -0.83 -17.27 19.98
C VAL A 14 -2.00 -16.64 19.25
N LEU A 15 -2.06 -16.73 17.92
CA LEU A 15 -3.21 -16.26 17.12
C LEU A 15 -4.50 -17.04 17.43
N SER A 16 -4.42 -18.35 17.64
CA SER A 16 -5.60 -19.20 17.89
C SER A 16 -6.20 -19.02 19.28
N THR A 17 -5.38 -18.71 20.31
CA THR A 17 -5.86 -18.44 21.67
C THR A 17 -6.54 -17.06 21.79
N GLY A 18 -6.15 -16.08 20.96
CA GLY A 18 -6.82 -14.78 20.91
C GLY A 18 -8.22 -14.81 20.27
N THR A 19 -8.49 -15.77 19.35
CA THR A 19 -9.79 -15.88 18.67
C THR A 19 -10.85 -16.62 19.44
N ALA A 20 -10.51 -17.49 20.38
CA ALA A 20 -11.48 -18.24 21.21
C ALA A 20 -12.25 -17.36 22.20
N ALA A 21 -11.69 -16.23 22.63
CA ALA A 21 -12.37 -15.29 23.52
C ALA A 21 -13.33 -14.33 22.81
N ALA A 22 -13.25 -14.21 21.48
CA ALA A 22 -14.10 -13.31 20.68
C ALA A 22 -15.42 -13.94 20.20
N SER A 23 -15.60 -15.26 20.36
CA SER A 23 -16.76 -15.98 19.80
C SER A 23 -17.99 -16.01 20.66
N THR A 24 -17.94 -15.54 21.91
CA THR A 24 -19.09 -15.55 22.82
C THR A 24 -19.91 -14.25 22.87
N GLY A 25 -19.52 -13.22 22.12
CA GLY A 25 -20.19 -11.92 22.13
C GLY A 25 -20.99 -11.53 20.87
N LEU A 26 -21.08 -12.38 19.84
CA LEU A 26 -21.60 -11.98 18.52
C LEU A 26 -22.83 -12.79 18.04
N LEU A 27 -23.72 -13.23 18.93
CA LEU A 27 -24.97 -13.93 18.56
C LEU A 27 -26.25 -13.14 18.82
N TYR A 28 -26.19 -11.80 18.85
CA TYR A 28 -27.43 -10.99 18.84
C TYR A 28 -27.25 -9.73 18.01
N GLY A 29 -28.02 -9.62 16.91
CA GLY A 29 -28.20 -8.33 16.26
C GLY A 29 -28.38 -8.31 14.75
N CYS A 30 -29.39 -9.04 14.23
CA CYS A 30 -30.10 -8.56 13.05
C CYS A 30 -31.31 -7.75 13.51
N GLY A 31 -31.20 -6.43 13.51
CA GLY A 31 -32.27 -5.50 13.86
C GLY A 31 -31.70 -4.08 13.94
N GLY A 32 -32.15 -3.22 13.02
CA GLY A 32 -31.56 -1.92 12.79
C GLY A 32 -31.56 -1.00 13.99
N ASP A 33 -30.47 -0.23 14.12
CA ASP A 33 -30.53 1.16 14.56
C ASP A 33 -29.24 1.90 14.15
N PRO A 34 -29.31 3.08 13.52
CA PRO A 34 -28.18 3.79 12.95
C PRO A 34 -27.57 4.76 13.96
N LYS A 35 -26.89 4.24 14.96
CA LYS A 35 -25.95 5.02 15.77
C LYS A 35 -24.62 4.26 15.84
N ARG A 36 -23.86 4.31 14.74
CA ARG A 36 -22.44 4.04 14.83
C ARG A 36 -21.78 5.15 15.63
N GLN A 37 -21.71 4.95 16.93
CA GLN A 37 -20.79 5.65 17.80
C GLN A 37 -19.38 5.51 17.26
N GLY A 38 -18.63 6.61 17.29
CA GLY A 38 -17.28 6.73 16.78
C GLY A 38 -16.37 5.60 17.18
N VAL A 39 -15.31 5.40 16.43
CA VAL A 39 -14.20 4.47 16.66
C VAL A 39 -13.54 4.75 18.00
N SER A 40 -14.19 4.30 19.04
CA SER A 40 -13.70 4.23 20.41
C SER A 40 -13.93 2.83 20.92
N GLN A 41 -13.23 1.89 20.36
CA GLN A 41 -12.88 0.62 20.99
C GLN A 41 -11.79 -0.04 20.14
N THR A 42 -10.57 0.47 20.23
CA THR A 42 -9.41 -0.41 20.19
C THR A 42 -9.52 -1.28 21.41
N GLY A 43 -10.27 -2.37 21.27
CA GLY A 43 -10.38 -3.36 22.32
C GLY A 43 -8.99 -3.83 22.70
N SER A 44 -8.67 -3.72 23.96
CA SER A 44 -7.41 -4.09 24.59
C SER A 44 -7.15 -5.60 24.56
N TYR A 45 -7.10 -6.19 23.37
CA TYR A 45 -6.75 -7.60 23.24
C TYR A 45 -5.26 -7.90 23.37
N LEU A 46 -4.41 -6.88 23.26
CA LEU A 46 -2.95 -7.03 23.29
C LEU A 46 -2.27 -6.11 24.31
N GLY A 47 -3.02 -5.44 25.17
CA GLY A 47 -2.47 -4.37 26.00
C GLY A 47 -2.20 -3.10 25.21
N GLU A 48 -1.50 -2.17 25.79
CA GLU A 48 -1.09 -0.92 25.15
C GLU A 48 -0.06 -1.22 24.05
N VAL A 49 -0.31 -0.72 22.84
CA VAL A 49 0.62 -0.91 21.72
C VAL A 49 1.87 -0.06 21.94
N PRO A 50 3.07 -0.65 22.00
CA PRO A 50 4.28 0.12 22.29
C PRO A 50 4.64 1.07 21.14
N THR A 51 5.11 2.26 21.48
CA THR A 51 5.53 3.29 20.52
C THR A 51 6.98 3.16 20.06
N ASP A 52 7.78 2.30 20.74
CA ASP A 52 9.22 2.14 20.55
C ASP A 52 9.63 0.79 19.93
N LYS A 53 8.68 0.00 19.44
CA LYS A 53 8.91 -1.38 18.95
C LYS A 53 8.83 -1.57 17.44
N MET A 54 8.70 -0.47 16.66
CA MET A 54 8.68 -0.58 15.20
C MET A 54 10.01 -1.15 14.68
N THR A 55 9.88 -2.15 13.80
CA THR A 55 11.02 -2.67 13.04
C THR A 55 11.20 -1.87 11.76
N TYR A 56 12.44 -1.50 11.46
CA TYR A 56 12.80 -0.78 10.24
C TYR A 56 13.70 -1.63 9.34
N ARG A 57 13.65 -1.35 8.05
CA ARG A 57 14.59 -1.85 7.05
C ARG A 57 15.24 -0.66 6.34
N THR A 58 16.51 -0.80 6.01
CA THR A 58 17.22 0.21 5.25
C THR A 58 17.14 -0.12 3.78
N ASN A 59 16.67 0.82 2.97
CA ASN A 59 16.73 0.69 1.52
C ASN A 59 18.22 0.71 1.10
N PRO A 60 18.72 -0.35 0.45
CA PRO A 60 20.14 -0.47 0.13
C PRO A 60 20.61 0.55 -0.91
N HIS A 61 19.70 1.14 -1.70
CA HIS A 61 20.02 2.07 -2.77
C HIS A 61 20.08 3.52 -2.28
N THR A 62 19.24 3.90 -1.30
CA THR A 62 19.08 5.28 -0.86
C THR A 62 19.49 5.52 0.59
N GLY A 63 19.61 4.46 1.39
CA GLY A 63 19.83 4.58 2.83
C GLY A 63 18.57 4.92 3.64
N ASP A 64 17.41 5.05 3.01
CA ASP A 64 16.15 5.34 3.69
C ASP A 64 15.82 4.26 4.72
N LYS A 65 15.59 4.67 5.95
CA LYS A 65 15.18 3.78 7.03
C LYS A 65 13.65 3.71 7.09
N VAL A 66 13.08 2.70 6.44
CA VAL A 66 11.62 2.54 6.24
C VAL A 66 11.06 1.56 7.27
N SER A 67 9.91 1.89 7.86
CA SER A 67 9.17 1.00 8.76
C SER A 67 8.73 -0.27 8.03
N LEU A 68 8.87 -1.44 8.69
CA LEU A 68 8.45 -2.72 8.11
C LEU A 68 6.95 -2.75 7.83
N LEU A 69 6.15 -2.06 8.65
CA LEU A 69 4.74 -1.83 8.42
C LEU A 69 4.54 -0.48 7.72
N GLY A 70 4.02 -0.50 6.48
CA GLY A 70 3.53 0.67 5.78
C GLY A 70 2.04 0.88 5.97
N TYR A 71 1.58 2.12 5.88
CA TYR A 71 0.17 2.47 5.95
C TYR A 71 -0.44 2.58 4.55
N GLY A 72 -1.42 1.72 4.24
CA GLY A 72 -2.17 1.77 2.98
C GLY A 72 -3.34 2.75 3.02
N CYS A 73 -3.29 3.80 2.21
CA CYS A 73 -4.28 4.88 2.18
C CYS A 73 -5.46 4.62 1.21
N MET A 74 -5.65 3.39 0.78
CA MET A 74 -6.68 3.03 -0.21
C MET A 74 -8.10 3.09 0.35
N ARG A 75 -8.30 2.98 1.66
CA ARG A 75 -9.61 2.83 2.31
C ARG A 75 -9.74 3.77 3.50
N TRP A 76 -9.65 5.09 3.24
CA TRP A 76 -9.90 6.08 4.26
C TRP A 76 -11.35 6.01 4.79
N PRO A 77 -11.58 6.31 6.06
CA PRO A 77 -12.92 6.38 6.63
C PRO A 77 -13.79 7.38 5.89
N LEU A 78 -15.05 7.00 5.69
CA LEU A 78 -16.07 7.85 5.10
C LEU A 78 -17.15 8.17 6.15
N ARG A 79 -17.75 9.35 6.06
CA ARG A 79 -18.93 9.75 6.81
C ARG A 79 -20.03 10.24 5.87
N GLN A 80 -21.26 10.23 6.32
CA GLN A 80 -22.36 10.84 5.59
C GLN A 80 -22.18 12.36 5.59
N LYS A 81 -22.40 12.99 4.45
CA LYS A 81 -22.46 14.45 4.36
C LYS A 81 -23.65 14.99 5.16
N ALA A 82 -23.50 16.19 5.71
CA ALA A 82 -24.53 16.83 6.52
C ALA A 82 -25.85 17.04 5.78
N ASP A 83 -25.80 17.22 4.47
CA ASP A 83 -26.95 17.43 3.59
C ASP A 83 -27.60 16.12 3.08
N GLY A 84 -27.04 14.96 3.48
CA GLY A 84 -27.53 13.65 3.05
C GLY A 84 -27.24 13.29 1.59
N SER A 85 -26.46 14.10 0.85
CA SER A 85 -26.17 13.90 -0.58
C SER A 85 -25.17 12.77 -0.88
N GLY A 86 -24.76 12.01 0.13
CA GLY A 86 -23.82 10.90 0.01
C GLY A 86 -22.69 10.92 1.03
N GLU A 87 -21.60 10.26 0.69
CA GLU A 87 -20.44 10.12 1.58
C GLU A 87 -19.29 11.06 1.19
N GLU A 88 -18.56 11.49 2.20
CA GLU A 88 -17.28 12.21 2.09
C GLU A 88 -16.23 11.55 2.95
N ILE A 89 -14.95 11.89 2.75
CA ILE A 89 -13.89 11.44 3.64
C ILE A 89 -14.08 12.08 5.03
N ASP A 90 -14.02 11.26 6.06
CA ASP A 90 -13.93 11.71 7.44
C ASP A 90 -12.49 12.14 7.73
N GLN A 91 -12.19 13.42 7.45
CA GLN A 91 -10.84 13.94 7.58
C GLN A 91 -10.33 13.91 9.04
N GLU A 92 -11.22 14.04 10.03
CA GLU A 92 -10.82 13.96 11.44
C GLU A 92 -10.37 12.54 11.80
N ALA A 93 -11.12 11.53 11.35
CA ALA A 93 -10.73 10.14 11.52
C ALA A 93 -9.43 9.81 10.76
N VAL A 94 -9.24 10.34 9.53
CA VAL A 94 -7.97 10.19 8.79
C VAL A 94 -6.81 10.81 9.56
N ASN A 95 -6.98 12.02 10.09
CA ASN A 95 -5.96 12.69 10.89
C ASN A 95 -5.57 11.86 12.12
N ALA A 96 -6.56 11.37 12.87
CA ALA A 96 -6.32 10.55 14.05
C ALA A 96 -5.57 9.24 13.72
N LEU A 97 -5.92 8.59 12.59
CA LEU A 97 -5.24 7.37 12.13
C LEU A 97 -3.78 7.63 11.73
N VAL A 98 -3.51 8.74 11.04
CA VAL A 98 -2.14 9.13 10.66
C VAL A 98 -1.32 9.51 11.89
N ASP A 99 -1.88 10.28 12.82
CA ASP A 99 -1.23 10.65 14.08
C ASP A 99 -0.84 9.40 14.88
N TYR A 100 -1.77 8.46 15.01
CA TYR A 100 -1.53 7.19 15.67
C TYR A 100 -0.42 6.38 14.98
N ALA A 101 -0.48 6.25 13.66
CA ALA A 101 0.50 5.50 12.88
C ALA A 101 1.92 6.08 13.07
N ILE A 102 2.09 7.40 12.96
CA ILE A 102 3.38 8.07 13.14
C ILE A 102 3.87 7.93 14.58
N ALA A 103 2.99 8.11 15.58
CA ALA A 103 3.34 7.94 17.00
C ALA A 103 3.85 6.52 17.31
N HIS A 104 3.44 5.51 16.54
CA HIS A 104 3.87 4.12 16.68
C HIS A 104 4.98 3.72 15.70
N GLY A 105 5.64 4.70 15.07
CA GLY A 105 6.83 4.51 14.26
C GLY A 105 6.57 4.11 12.80
N VAL A 106 5.32 4.12 12.31
CA VAL A 106 5.03 3.98 10.89
C VAL A 106 5.48 5.23 10.17
N ASN A 107 6.34 5.07 9.15
CA ASN A 107 6.85 6.19 8.37
C ASN A 107 6.69 6.04 6.85
N TYR A 108 5.96 5.05 6.36
CA TYR A 108 5.71 4.83 4.93
C TYR A 108 4.20 4.83 4.67
N PHE A 109 3.73 5.76 3.83
CA PHE A 109 2.32 5.95 3.49
C PHE A 109 2.11 5.73 2.00
N ASP A 110 1.36 4.67 1.65
CA ASP A 110 1.07 4.29 0.26
C ASP A 110 -0.29 4.78 -0.18
N VAL A 111 -0.32 5.62 -1.20
CA VAL A 111 -1.54 6.23 -1.76
C VAL A 111 -1.57 6.10 -3.29
N ALA A 112 -2.64 6.50 -3.93
CA ALA A 112 -2.74 6.67 -5.37
C ALA A 112 -3.84 7.68 -5.73
N PRO A 113 -3.72 8.38 -6.89
CA PRO A 113 -4.70 9.37 -7.32
C PRO A 113 -6.10 8.79 -7.56
N VAL A 114 -6.22 7.49 -7.77
CA VAL A 114 -7.50 6.80 -8.03
C VAL A 114 -8.18 6.24 -6.77
N TYR A 115 -7.52 6.30 -5.61
CA TYR A 115 -8.08 5.75 -4.37
C TYR A 115 -9.18 6.64 -3.80
N VAL A 116 -10.18 6.01 -3.17
CA VAL A 116 -11.35 6.69 -2.60
C VAL A 116 -11.97 7.70 -3.59
N ARG A 117 -12.26 7.22 -4.83
CA ARG A 117 -12.85 8.05 -5.90
C ARG A 117 -12.02 9.31 -6.24
N GLY A 118 -10.69 9.25 -6.09
CA GLY A 118 -9.78 10.36 -6.37
C GLY A 118 -9.49 11.31 -5.20
N LEU A 119 -10.03 11.03 -4.02
CA LEU A 119 -9.92 11.92 -2.85
C LEU A 119 -8.79 11.53 -1.89
N SER A 120 -8.18 10.35 -2.06
CA SER A 120 -7.24 9.81 -1.08
C SER A 120 -5.96 10.64 -0.96
N GLU A 121 -5.36 11.10 -2.05
CA GLU A 121 -4.15 11.91 -1.99
C GLU A 121 -4.36 13.22 -1.22
N GLN A 122 -5.49 13.91 -1.48
CA GLN A 122 -5.81 15.15 -0.80
C GLN A 122 -5.98 14.93 0.72
N ALA A 123 -6.72 13.90 1.10
CA ALA A 123 -6.92 13.58 2.51
C ALA A 123 -5.61 13.16 3.21
N THR A 124 -4.78 12.37 2.52
CA THR A 124 -3.45 11.97 3.01
C THR A 124 -2.54 13.19 3.16
N GLY A 125 -2.50 14.07 2.17
CA GLY A 125 -1.70 15.29 2.19
C GLY A 125 -2.10 16.24 3.33
N LEU A 126 -3.41 16.40 3.56
CA LEU A 126 -3.93 17.18 4.69
C LEU A 126 -3.48 16.61 6.04
N ALA A 127 -3.56 15.29 6.21
CA ALA A 127 -3.17 14.64 7.46
C ALA A 127 -1.66 14.69 7.69
N LEU A 128 -0.86 14.34 6.67
CA LEU A 128 0.60 14.32 6.77
C LEU A 128 1.23 15.70 6.90
N SER A 129 0.66 16.76 6.30
CA SER A 129 1.17 18.14 6.42
C SER A 129 1.12 18.72 7.85
N ARG A 130 0.48 18.02 8.78
CA ARG A 130 0.47 18.35 10.22
C ARG A 130 1.73 17.88 10.94
N HIS A 131 2.53 17.05 10.28
CA HIS A 131 3.78 16.48 10.79
C HIS A 131 4.99 17.03 10.04
N SER A 132 6.14 17.03 10.68
CA SER A 132 7.41 17.40 10.03
C SER A 132 7.70 16.43 8.87
N ARG A 133 8.14 16.98 7.71
CA ARG A 133 8.33 16.24 6.45
C ARG A 133 9.34 15.09 6.54
N ASP A 134 10.29 15.18 7.45
CA ASP A 134 11.32 14.18 7.73
C ASP A 134 10.80 12.95 8.50
N LYS A 135 9.56 13.00 9.00
CA LYS A 135 8.96 11.91 9.77
C LYS A 135 8.32 10.82 8.91
N TYR A 136 8.17 11.05 7.60
CA TYR A 136 7.45 10.12 6.75
C TYR A 136 7.94 10.11 5.31
N PHE A 137 7.76 8.99 4.66
CA PHE A 137 7.89 8.78 3.23
C PHE A 137 6.51 8.67 2.59
N ILE A 138 6.32 9.31 1.44
CA ILE A 138 5.10 9.22 0.63
C ILE A 138 5.38 8.36 -0.58
N ALA A 139 4.54 7.34 -0.77
CA ALA A 139 4.46 6.56 -2.01
C ALA A 139 3.15 6.88 -2.72
N THR A 140 3.22 7.35 -3.98
CA THR A 140 2.05 7.49 -4.86
C THR A 140 2.35 7.01 -6.27
N LYS A 141 1.36 7.04 -7.16
CA LYS A 141 1.41 6.23 -8.37
C LYS A 141 0.92 6.99 -9.60
N LEU A 142 1.56 6.75 -10.75
CA LEU A 142 1.06 7.15 -12.05
C LEU A 142 -0.03 6.18 -12.51
N SER A 143 -1.30 6.53 -12.36
CA SER A 143 -2.44 5.61 -12.54
C SER A 143 -2.99 5.53 -13.97
N THR A 144 -2.10 5.54 -14.97
CA THR A 144 -2.45 5.47 -16.41
C THR A 144 -2.95 4.10 -16.88
N HIS A 145 -2.99 3.10 -15.99
CA HIS A 145 -3.67 1.82 -16.25
C HIS A 145 -5.19 1.98 -16.37
N ARG A 146 -5.76 3.05 -15.84
CA ARG A 146 -7.17 3.38 -16.02
C ARG A 146 -7.44 3.74 -17.48
N PRO A 147 -8.61 3.35 -18.03
CA PRO A 147 -8.97 3.62 -19.42
C PRO A 147 -9.47 5.07 -19.60
N VAL A 148 -8.66 6.04 -19.17
CA VAL A 148 -8.87 7.47 -19.36
C VAL A 148 -7.87 7.93 -20.42
N PRO A 149 -8.30 8.20 -21.67
CA PRO A 149 -7.40 8.48 -22.79
C PRO A 149 -6.45 9.64 -22.49
N GLU A 150 -6.92 10.70 -21.87
CA GLU A 150 -6.15 11.90 -21.54
C GLU A 150 -4.96 11.57 -20.62
N TRP A 151 -5.15 10.67 -19.67
CA TRP A 151 -4.10 10.26 -18.73
C TRP A 151 -2.96 9.47 -19.40
N ARG A 152 -3.25 8.86 -20.55
CA ARG A 152 -2.30 8.02 -21.31
C ARG A 152 -1.44 8.83 -22.27
N THR A 153 -1.65 10.12 -22.38
CA THR A 153 -0.77 11.04 -23.11
C THR A 153 0.40 11.50 -22.22
N LEU A 154 1.45 12.01 -22.81
CA LEU A 154 2.57 12.60 -22.06
C LEU A 154 2.09 13.76 -21.18
N GLU A 155 1.31 14.68 -21.75
CA GLU A 155 0.82 15.85 -21.02
C GLU A 155 -0.16 15.45 -19.91
N GLY A 156 -1.04 14.49 -20.13
CA GLY A 156 -1.92 13.98 -19.09
C GLY A 156 -1.18 13.27 -17.96
N SER A 157 -0.12 12.51 -18.29
CA SER A 157 0.76 11.88 -17.30
C SER A 157 1.53 12.92 -16.47
N LYS A 158 2.04 13.98 -17.09
CA LYS A 158 2.62 15.13 -16.38
C LYS A 158 1.59 15.81 -15.48
N GLY A 159 0.39 16.05 -15.99
CA GLY A 159 -0.70 16.64 -15.21
C GLY A 159 -1.06 15.80 -13.97
N LEU A 160 -1.11 14.46 -14.09
CA LEU A 160 -1.31 13.57 -12.95
C LEU A 160 -0.19 13.69 -11.90
N PHE A 161 1.06 13.74 -12.35
CA PHE A 161 2.21 13.90 -11.46
C PHE A 161 2.16 15.22 -10.69
N GLU A 162 1.93 16.34 -11.39
CA GLU A 162 1.81 17.66 -10.75
C GLU A 162 0.60 17.72 -9.80
N GLN A 163 -0.51 17.10 -10.19
CA GLN A 163 -1.69 17.04 -9.32
C GLN A 163 -1.43 16.23 -8.06
N SER A 164 -0.65 15.13 -8.15
CA SER A 164 -0.25 14.34 -6.98
C SER A 164 0.60 15.17 -6.01
N LEU A 165 1.60 15.91 -6.50
CA LEU A 165 2.40 16.82 -5.66
C LEU A 165 1.52 17.85 -4.95
N LYS A 166 0.59 18.48 -5.68
CA LYS A 166 -0.34 19.47 -5.13
C LYS A 166 -1.27 18.86 -4.08
N ASN A 167 -1.87 17.70 -4.37
CA ASN A 167 -2.79 17.02 -3.47
C ASN A 167 -2.09 16.60 -2.18
N LEU A 168 -0.86 16.07 -2.30
CA LEU A 168 -0.05 15.61 -1.19
C LEU A 168 0.66 16.75 -0.44
N ARG A 169 0.64 17.98 -0.99
CA ARG A 169 1.25 19.18 -0.41
C ARG A 169 2.76 19.06 -0.23
N VAL A 170 3.44 18.52 -1.23
CA VAL A 170 4.88 18.27 -1.22
C VAL A 170 5.55 18.72 -2.51
N ASP A 171 6.84 19.03 -2.44
CA ASP A 171 7.65 19.42 -3.59
C ASP A 171 8.29 18.22 -4.30
N TYR A 172 8.39 17.09 -3.62
CA TYR A 172 8.93 15.84 -4.14
C TYR A 172 8.20 14.62 -3.55
N ILE A 173 8.25 13.50 -4.28
CA ILE A 173 7.69 12.22 -3.86
C ILE A 173 8.84 11.27 -3.53
N ASP A 174 8.78 10.62 -2.37
CA ASP A 174 9.83 9.70 -1.93
C ASP A 174 9.83 8.41 -2.75
N TYR A 175 8.65 7.85 -3.03
CA TYR A 175 8.47 6.59 -3.77
C TYR A 175 7.38 6.76 -4.83
N TYR A 176 7.76 6.83 -6.10
CA TYR A 176 6.80 6.98 -7.19
C TYR A 176 6.70 5.70 -8.02
N LEU A 177 5.47 5.23 -8.25
CA LEU A 177 5.23 3.96 -8.91
C LEU A 177 4.51 4.12 -10.26
N ILE A 178 4.94 3.38 -11.25
CA ILE A 178 4.11 3.11 -12.43
C ILE A 178 3.03 2.13 -11.96
N HIS A 179 1.76 2.55 -12.00
CA HIS A 179 0.65 1.82 -11.41
C HIS A 179 0.13 0.69 -12.30
N GLY A 180 -0.09 -0.50 -11.72
CA GLY A 180 -0.77 -1.61 -12.39
C GLY A 180 -0.03 -2.14 -13.61
N VAL A 181 1.29 -2.31 -13.50
CA VAL A 181 2.10 -2.98 -14.51
C VAL A 181 1.65 -4.43 -14.65
N GLY A 182 1.54 -4.92 -15.89
CA GLY A 182 1.02 -6.26 -16.21
C GLY A 182 -0.46 -6.30 -16.56
N LEU A 183 -1.25 -5.29 -16.15
CA LEU A 183 -2.63 -5.16 -16.61
C LEU A 183 -2.65 -4.77 -18.09
N GLY A 184 -3.39 -5.52 -18.90
CA GLY A 184 -3.48 -5.28 -20.34
C GLY A 184 -2.27 -5.76 -21.17
N GLY A 185 -1.28 -6.40 -20.52
CA GLY A 185 -0.14 -7.01 -21.18
C GLY A 185 0.87 -6.00 -21.77
N MET A 186 1.72 -6.50 -22.69
CA MET A 186 2.80 -5.71 -23.28
C MET A 186 2.32 -4.54 -24.14
N ASP A 187 1.24 -4.71 -24.89
CA ASP A 187 0.72 -3.66 -25.76
C ASP A 187 0.20 -2.46 -24.95
N ASP A 188 -0.46 -2.73 -23.82
CA ASP A 188 -0.91 -1.68 -22.93
C ASP A 188 0.26 -0.95 -22.27
N LEU A 189 1.27 -1.70 -21.80
CA LEU A 189 2.48 -1.12 -21.23
C LEU A 189 3.18 -0.18 -22.22
N ARG A 190 3.36 -0.61 -23.48
CA ARG A 190 4.00 0.19 -24.53
C ARG A 190 3.27 1.50 -24.76
N LYS A 191 1.95 1.44 -25.00
CA LYS A 191 1.13 2.61 -25.30
C LYS A 191 1.10 3.66 -24.19
N ARG A 192 1.18 3.25 -22.94
CA ARG A 192 1.06 4.18 -21.79
C ARG A 192 2.38 4.59 -21.17
N LEU A 193 3.49 4.03 -21.62
CA LEU A 193 4.79 4.31 -20.99
C LEU A 193 5.90 4.62 -21.99
N TYR A 194 6.01 3.85 -23.09
CA TYR A 194 7.12 3.98 -24.05
C TYR A 194 6.76 4.83 -25.26
N ASP A 195 5.68 4.48 -25.95
CA ASP A 195 5.32 5.09 -27.25
C ASP A 195 4.96 6.58 -27.11
N ASN A 196 4.64 7.02 -25.90
CA ASN A 196 4.26 8.39 -25.59
C ASN A 196 5.34 9.20 -24.81
N GLY A 197 6.53 8.63 -24.56
CA GLY A 197 7.63 9.32 -23.86
C GLY A 197 7.44 9.51 -22.35
N VAL A 198 6.48 8.84 -21.76
CA VAL A 198 6.21 8.95 -20.29
C VAL A 198 7.35 8.38 -19.48
N LEU A 199 7.99 7.29 -19.92
CA LEU A 199 9.15 6.74 -19.21
C LEU A 199 10.29 7.76 -19.12
N ASP A 200 10.62 8.40 -20.24
CA ASP A 200 11.67 9.43 -20.28
C ASP A 200 11.35 10.59 -19.36
N PHE A 201 10.07 10.99 -19.29
CA PHE A 201 9.61 12.00 -18.36
C PHE A 201 9.87 11.57 -16.91
N LEU A 202 9.49 10.36 -16.53
CA LEU A 202 9.70 9.87 -15.15
C LEU A 202 11.18 9.79 -14.78
N LEU A 203 12.03 9.35 -15.70
CA LEU A 203 13.49 9.32 -15.50
C LEU A 203 14.09 10.73 -15.35
N LYS A 204 13.55 11.72 -16.06
CA LYS A 204 13.94 13.14 -15.89
C LYS A 204 13.52 13.69 -14.51
N GLU A 205 12.30 13.40 -14.07
CA GLU A 205 11.81 13.83 -12.75
C GLU A 205 12.61 13.16 -11.62
N ARG A 206 13.03 11.90 -11.79
CA ARG A 206 13.95 11.23 -10.88
C ARG A 206 15.32 11.91 -10.84
N LYS A 207 15.90 12.22 -12.00
CA LYS A 207 17.18 12.93 -12.09
C LYS A 207 17.11 14.33 -11.47
N ALA A 208 15.96 14.98 -11.58
CA ALA A 208 15.70 16.30 -10.98
C ALA A 208 15.45 16.25 -9.46
N GLY A 209 15.34 15.05 -8.87
CA GLY A 209 15.07 14.87 -7.44
C GLY A 209 13.60 15.06 -7.03
N ARG A 210 12.69 15.29 -7.98
CA ARG A 210 11.25 15.36 -7.71
C ARG A 210 10.63 13.99 -7.48
N ILE A 211 11.26 12.94 -8.00
CA ILE A 211 11.04 11.54 -7.64
C ILE A 211 12.34 11.03 -7.02
N ARG A 212 12.31 10.60 -5.76
CA ARG A 212 13.50 10.08 -5.08
C ARG A 212 13.76 8.62 -5.42
N ASN A 213 12.71 7.81 -5.41
CA ASN A 213 12.74 6.39 -5.76
C ASN A 213 11.68 6.14 -6.84
N LEU A 214 12.08 5.60 -7.99
CA LEU A 214 11.20 5.21 -9.08
C LEU A 214 11.04 3.70 -9.13
N GLY A 215 9.80 3.23 -9.08
CA GLY A 215 9.45 1.82 -9.14
C GLY A 215 8.13 1.58 -9.84
N TRP A 216 7.55 0.43 -9.61
CA TRP A 216 6.26 0.06 -10.20
C TRP A 216 5.51 -0.94 -9.32
N SER A 217 4.17 -0.94 -9.42
CA SER A 217 3.32 -1.94 -8.80
C SER A 217 2.87 -2.96 -9.83
N PHE A 218 3.00 -4.24 -9.50
CA PHE A 218 2.74 -5.33 -10.42
C PHE A 218 1.39 -6.00 -10.17
N HIS A 219 0.66 -6.23 -11.28
CA HIS A 219 -0.57 -7.00 -11.32
C HIS A 219 -0.68 -7.69 -12.68
N GLY A 220 -0.59 -9.00 -12.76
CA GLY A 220 -0.99 -9.74 -13.96
C GLY A 220 0.13 -10.46 -14.71
N ASP A 221 0.39 -10.11 -15.98
CA ASP A 221 1.22 -10.91 -16.88
C ASP A 221 2.72 -10.90 -16.52
N VAL A 222 3.26 -12.08 -16.18
CA VAL A 222 4.68 -12.28 -15.84
C VAL A 222 5.61 -11.87 -16.99
N LYS A 223 5.20 -11.99 -18.25
CA LYS A 223 6.02 -11.55 -19.37
C LYS A 223 6.32 -10.04 -19.32
N VAL A 224 5.37 -9.25 -18.80
CA VAL A 224 5.56 -7.81 -18.59
C VAL A 224 6.51 -7.55 -17.43
N PHE A 225 6.41 -8.36 -16.37
CA PHE A 225 7.32 -8.31 -15.23
C PHE A 225 8.76 -8.57 -15.67
N ASP A 226 8.99 -9.70 -16.36
CA ASP A 226 10.31 -10.10 -16.84
C ASP A 226 10.89 -9.08 -17.83
N TYR A 227 10.04 -8.54 -18.70
CA TYR A 227 10.45 -7.50 -19.64
C TYR A 227 10.96 -6.25 -18.92
N LEU A 228 10.23 -5.73 -17.91
CA LEU A 228 10.72 -4.56 -17.16
C LEU A 228 12.01 -4.82 -16.40
N LEU A 229 12.22 -6.05 -15.92
CA LEU A 229 13.47 -6.44 -15.27
C LEU A 229 14.62 -6.65 -16.24
N SER A 230 14.33 -6.88 -17.54
CA SER A 230 15.36 -7.01 -18.59
C SER A 230 15.88 -5.68 -19.10
N LEU A 231 15.22 -4.57 -18.76
CA LEU A 231 15.64 -3.23 -19.18
C LEU A 231 16.83 -2.75 -18.35
N ASP A 232 17.71 -2.00 -18.97
CA ASP A 232 18.82 -1.32 -18.26
C ASP A 232 18.31 -0.05 -17.55
N ILE A 233 17.34 -0.24 -16.68
CA ILE A 233 16.77 0.81 -15.83
C ILE A 233 17.01 0.40 -14.38
N PRO A 234 17.73 1.21 -13.61
CA PRO A 234 17.94 0.95 -12.19
C PRO A 234 16.64 1.23 -11.43
N TRP A 235 15.77 0.23 -11.34
CA TRP A 235 14.55 0.31 -10.53
C TRP A 235 14.92 0.35 -9.05
N ASP A 236 14.40 1.34 -8.33
CA ASP A 236 14.73 1.52 -6.90
C ASP A 236 13.92 0.58 -6.01
N PHE A 237 12.77 0.12 -6.47
CA PHE A 237 11.90 -0.81 -5.76
C PHE A 237 10.78 -1.34 -6.65
N VAL A 238 10.15 -2.44 -6.22
CA VAL A 238 8.95 -2.99 -6.87
C VAL A 238 7.92 -3.37 -5.82
N GLN A 239 6.65 -3.06 -6.08
CA GLN A 239 5.54 -3.44 -5.24
C GLN A 239 4.80 -4.63 -5.82
N ILE A 240 4.71 -5.73 -5.07
CA ILE A 240 4.03 -6.96 -5.47
C ILE A 240 2.97 -7.39 -4.46
N GLN A 241 1.95 -8.08 -4.93
CA GLN A 241 1.01 -8.77 -4.07
C GLN A 241 1.67 -10.01 -3.49
N LEU A 242 1.70 -10.11 -2.16
CA LEU A 242 2.24 -11.27 -1.47
C LEU A 242 1.48 -11.49 -0.17
N ASN A 243 1.00 -12.71 0.01
CA ASN A 243 0.45 -13.19 1.26
C ASN A 243 0.78 -14.68 1.42
N TYR A 244 0.63 -15.20 2.62
CA TYR A 244 1.06 -16.56 2.95
C TYR A 244 0.20 -17.68 2.30
N VAL A 245 -1.00 -17.35 1.79
CA VAL A 245 -1.86 -18.30 1.07
C VAL A 245 -1.47 -18.39 -0.40
N ASP A 246 -1.25 -17.24 -1.04
CA ASP A 246 -0.99 -17.13 -2.48
C ASP A 246 0.51 -17.18 -2.82
N TRP A 247 1.37 -17.64 -1.90
CA TRP A 247 2.83 -17.65 -2.10
C TRP A 247 3.26 -18.41 -3.36
N LYS A 248 2.73 -19.62 -3.54
CA LYS A 248 3.07 -20.48 -4.70
C LYS A 248 2.00 -20.50 -5.78
N ASN A 249 0.75 -20.43 -5.38
CA ASN A 249 -0.38 -20.65 -6.25
C ASN A 249 -1.40 -19.54 -6.05
N ALA A 250 -1.21 -18.44 -6.73
CA ALA A 250 -2.14 -17.34 -6.70
C ALA A 250 -3.32 -17.57 -7.66
N SER A 251 -4.49 -17.06 -7.29
CA SER A 251 -5.68 -17.02 -8.12
C SER A 251 -5.97 -15.63 -8.64
N GLY A 252 -6.55 -15.54 -9.83
CA GLY A 252 -6.97 -14.27 -10.44
C GLY A 252 -5.79 -13.44 -10.93
N TRP A 253 -5.70 -12.20 -10.48
CA TRP A 253 -4.68 -11.21 -10.90
C TRP A 253 -3.33 -11.40 -10.23
N ASN A 254 -3.27 -12.24 -9.20
CA ASN A 254 -2.06 -12.51 -8.45
C ASN A 254 -1.28 -13.61 -9.17
N VAL A 255 -0.07 -13.34 -9.48
CA VAL A 255 0.87 -14.29 -10.04
C VAL A 255 1.66 -14.91 -8.89
N ASN A 256 2.26 -16.05 -9.14
CA ASN A 256 3.16 -16.75 -8.24
C ASN A 256 4.14 -15.78 -7.54
N ALA A 257 3.86 -15.42 -6.30
CA ALA A 257 4.61 -14.43 -5.54
C ALA A 257 6.03 -14.93 -5.21
N GLU A 258 6.23 -16.24 -5.08
CA GLU A 258 7.55 -16.85 -4.89
C GLU A 258 8.49 -16.55 -6.05
N TYR A 259 8.00 -16.68 -7.29
CA TYR A 259 8.76 -16.32 -8.48
C TYR A 259 9.09 -14.82 -8.53
N LEU A 260 8.07 -13.98 -8.37
CA LEU A 260 8.25 -12.52 -8.43
C LEU A 260 9.25 -12.03 -7.38
N TYR A 261 9.09 -12.49 -6.14
CA TYR A 261 9.99 -12.13 -5.05
C TYR A 261 11.42 -12.61 -5.31
N GLY A 262 11.59 -13.87 -5.75
CA GLY A 262 12.90 -14.44 -6.04
C GLY A 262 13.64 -13.72 -7.17
N GLU A 263 12.95 -13.26 -8.21
CA GLU A 263 13.55 -12.50 -9.31
C GLU A 263 14.00 -11.09 -8.88
N LEU A 264 13.27 -10.44 -7.97
CA LEU A 264 13.66 -9.15 -7.40
C LEU A 264 14.84 -9.30 -6.43
N GLU A 265 14.81 -10.33 -5.58
CA GLU A 265 15.90 -10.62 -4.63
C GLU A 265 17.23 -10.88 -5.34
N LYS A 266 17.25 -11.68 -6.42
CA LYS A 266 18.45 -11.94 -7.25
C LYS A 266 19.09 -10.65 -7.79
N ARG A 267 18.29 -9.60 -7.98
CA ARG A 267 18.72 -8.30 -8.52
C ARG A 267 18.95 -7.24 -7.46
N ASN A 268 18.82 -7.60 -6.19
CA ASN A 268 18.85 -6.66 -5.05
C ASN A 268 17.83 -5.51 -5.19
N ILE A 269 16.68 -5.74 -5.83
CA ILE A 269 15.62 -4.76 -5.94
C ILE A 269 14.73 -4.84 -4.71
N PRO A 270 14.63 -3.79 -3.89
CA PRO A 270 13.76 -3.74 -2.72
C PRO A 270 12.29 -4.04 -3.05
N VAL A 271 11.65 -4.86 -2.22
CA VAL A 271 10.27 -5.29 -2.42
C VAL A 271 9.35 -4.61 -1.40
N VAL A 272 8.30 -3.95 -1.90
CA VAL A 272 7.18 -3.48 -1.09
C VAL A 272 6.02 -4.45 -1.26
N ILE A 273 5.50 -4.97 -0.14
CA ILE A 273 4.40 -5.94 -0.16
C ILE A 273 3.06 -5.20 -0.07
N MET A 274 2.17 -5.47 -1.03
CA MET A 274 0.78 -5.04 -0.97
C MET A 274 -0.17 -6.23 -0.74
N GLU A 275 -1.33 -5.95 -0.17
CA GLU A 275 -2.39 -6.91 0.12
C GLU A 275 -1.96 -8.13 0.97
N PRO A 276 -1.13 -7.97 2.01
CA PRO A 276 -0.65 -9.10 2.83
C PRO A 276 -1.78 -9.85 3.53
N LEU A 277 -2.94 -9.20 3.69
CA LEU A 277 -4.15 -9.79 4.28
C LEU A 277 -5.27 -10.06 3.24
N LEU A 278 -4.94 -10.06 1.95
CA LEU A 278 -5.87 -10.37 0.85
C LEU A 278 -7.18 -9.57 0.95
N GLY A 279 -7.07 -8.24 1.08
CA GLY A 279 -8.22 -7.34 1.28
C GLY A 279 -8.94 -7.51 2.62
N GLY A 280 -8.27 -8.05 3.64
CA GLY A 280 -8.81 -8.32 4.97
C GLY A 280 -9.41 -9.72 5.13
N ARG A 281 -9.47 -10.53 4.07
CA ARG A 281 -9.99 -11.91 4.17
C ARG A 281 -9.16 -12.80 5.09
N LEU A 282 -7.84 -12.59 5.11
CA LEU A 282 -6.93 -13.39 5.94
C LEU A 282 -6.88 -12.94 7.42
N SER A 283 -7.53 -11.84 7.78
CA SER A 283 -7.69 -11.43 9.17
C SER A 283 -8.86 -12.14 9.90
N ARG A 284 -9.66 -12.91 9.17
CA ARG A 284 -10.86 -13.60 9.69
C ARG A 284 -10.82 -15.10 9.44
N LEU A 285 -9.65 -15.72 9.57
CA LEU A 285 -9.52 -17.16 9.39
C LEU A 285 -10.25 -17.91 10.51
N ASN A 286 -11.11 -18.84 10.14
CA ASN A 286 -11.74 -19.77 11.09
C ASN A 286 -10.78 -20.92 11.45
N ALA A 287 -11.12 -21.69 12.48
CA ALA A 287 -10.31 -22.80 12.97
C ALA A 287 -10.00 -23.87 11.89
N LEU A 288 -10.94 -24.11 10.96
CA LEU A 288 -10.75 -25.06 9.85
C LEU A 288 -9.74 -24.53 8.82
N SER A 289 -9.74 -23.23 8.55
CA SER A 289 -8.77 -22.62 7.66
C SER A 289 -7.37 -22.61 8.28
N LEU A 290 -7.26 -22.39 9.59
CA LEU A 290 -5.99 -22.43 10.33
C LEU A 290 -5.40 -23.84 10.40
N ALA A 291 -6.23 -24.88 10.44
CA ALA A 291 -5.79 -26.27 10.46
C ALA A 291 -5.19 -26.76 9.12
N LYS A 292 -5.43 -26.02 8.03
CA LYS A 292 -4.91 -26.32 6.68
C LYS A 292 -3.62 -25.56 6.33
N LEU A 293 -3.19 -24.65 7.18
CA LEU A 293 -1.94 -23.89 7.07
C LEU A 293 -0.82 -24.54 7.90
#